data_81033978b334c65397291e35a14f6b0c
#
_entry.id   81033978b334c65397291e35a14f6b0c
#
_cell.length_a   1.000
_cell.length_b   1.000
_cell.length_c   1.000
_cell.angle_alpha   90.00
_cell.angle_beta   90.00
_cell.angle_gamma   90.00
#
_symmetry.space_group_name_H-M   'P 1'
#
loop_
_entity.id
_entity.type
_entity.pdbx_description
1 polymer ?
#
loop_
_entity_poly.entity_id
_entity_poly.type
_entity_poly.pdbx_seq_one_letter_code
_entity_poly.pdbx_strand_id
1 'polypeptide(L)'
;MVFKYVTHGISDDREHITWFSFAGEFAGDYPNCLFGLPAQATLEAMLPSRVLRVTGEQMLQMFRQNMETMELRSVIGEVLLDQHRARYYDLHRATARERYELLLRRCPGIVHHLALQDLASFLCVTPNYLSTIRKDITFESRK
;
A
#
# COMPACT_ATOMS: atom_id res chain seq x y z
N MET A 1 12.27 -4.99 -2.80
CA MET A 1 11.88 -3.57 -3.00
C MET A 1 10.54 -3.36 -2.34
N VAL A 2 10.41 -2.35 -1.47
CA VAL A 2 9.15 -1.97 -0.85
C VAL A 2 9.06 -0.45 -0.86
N PHE A 3 7.96 0.09 -1.35
CA PHE A 3 7.59 1.50 -1.20
C PHE A 3 6.46 1.63 -0.22
N LYS A 4 6.53 2.61 0.67
CA LYS A 4 5.40 3.05 1.48
C LYS A 4 4.81 4.34 0.92
N TYR A 5 3.51 4.49 1.09
CA TYR A 5 2.76 5.69 0.73
C TYR A 5 2.42 6.44 2.01
N VAL A 6 2.96 7.63 2.14
CA VAL A 6 2.81 8.49 3.30
C VAL A 6 1.87 9.63 2.97
N THR A 7 0.83 9.79 3.78
CA THR A 7 -0.07 10.96 3.74
C THR A 7 -0.04 11.65 5.09
N HIS A 8 -0.41 12.92 5.12
CA HIS A 8 -0.52 13.70 6.34
C HIS A 8 -1.98 13.81 6.78
N GLY A 9 -2.20 13.76 8.09
CA GLY A 9 -3.52 13.96 8.67
C GLY A 9 -4.00 15.39 8.43
N ILE A 10 -5.29 15.56 8.14
CA ILE A 10 -5.89 16.88 7.84
C ILE A 10 -5.88 17.77 9.08
N SER A 11 -6.03 17.19 10.27
CA SER A 11 -6.18 17.93 11.53
C SER A 11 -4.94 17.96 12.41
N ASP A 12 -4.05 16.98 12.28
CA ASP A 12 -2.92 16.79 13.22
C ASP A 12 -1.55 16.74 12.54
N ASP A 13 -1.52 16.86 11.21
CA ASP A 13 -0.31 16.79 10.36
C ASP A 13 0.57 15.55 10.62
N ARG A 14 0.00 14.51 11.22
CA ARG A 14 0.73 13.26 11.45
C ARG A 14 0.85 12.45 10.17
N GLU A 15 1.98 11.79 10.04
CA GLU A 15 2.20 10.84 8.94
C GLU A 15 1.37 9.58 9.12
N HIS A 16 0.67 9.19 8.07
CA HIS A 16 -0.11 7.97 7.97
C HIS A 16 0.36 7.13 6.80
N ILE A 17 0.60 5.85 7.05
CA ILE A 17 0.92 4.90 6.00
C ILE A 17 -0.39 4.36 5.43
N THR A 18 -0.66 4.69 4.18
CA THR A 18 -1.93 4.31 3.53
C THR A 18 -1.80 3.07 2.66
N TRP A 19 -0.61 2.84 2.09
CA TRP A 19 -0.36 1.71 1.20
C TRP A 19 1.11 1.27 1.20
N PHE A 20 1.34 0.06 0.66
CA PHE A 20 2.66 -0.45 0.30
C PHE A 20 2.64 -1.00 -1.11
N SER A 21 3.72 -0.79 -1.89
CA SER A 21 3.98 -1.47 -3.15
C SER A 21 5.25 -2.31 -3.06
N PHE A 22 5.20 -3.47 -3.69
CA PHE A 22 6.26 -4.47 -3.63
C PHE A 22 7.01 -4.62 -4.97
N ALA A 23 8.02 -5.47 -5.00
CA ALA A 23 8.75 -5.77 -6.23
C ALA A 23 7.81 -6.34 -7.31
N GLY A 24 7.89 -5.80 -8.51
CA GLY A 24 7.05 -6.20 -9.64
C GLY A 24 5.71 -5.46 -9.74
N GLU A 25 5.42 -4.58 -8.78
CA GLU A 25 4.19 -3.77 -8.79
C GLU A 25 4.46 -2.36 -9.32
N PHE A 26 3.39 -1.71 -9.74
CA PHE A 26 3.40 -0.27 -10.00
C PHE A 26 3.39 0.51 -8.69
N ALA A 27 4.20 1.58 -8.64
CA ALA A 27 4.19 2.52 -7.55
C ALA A 27 3.94 3.93 -8.09
N GLY A 28 2.92 4.58 -7.59
CA GLY A 28 2.51 5.94 -7.99
C GLY A 28 1.24 6.36 -7.29
N ASP A 29 1.08 7.65 -7.07
CA ASP A 29 -0.16 8.22 -6.53
C ASP A 29 -1.21 8.33 -7.64
N TYR A 30 -1.79 7.17 -7.99
CA TYR A 30 -2.80 7.07 -9.04
C TYR A 30 -4.18 7.54 -8.51
N PRO A 31 -4.98 8.30 -9.28
CA PRO A 31 -4.75 8.72 -10.68
C PRO A 31 -3.95 10.03 -10.85
N ASN A 32 -3.54 10.69 -9.79
CA ASN A 32 -2.90 12.01 -9.84
C ASN A 32 -1.64 11.99 -10.69
N CYS A 33 -0.77 10.98 -10.51
CA CYS A 33 0.46 10.83 -11.29
C CYS A 33 0.20 10.65 -12.80
N LEU A 34 -0.96 10.09 -13.18
CA LEU A 34 -1.33 9.89 -14.58
C LEU A 34 -1.76 11.21 -15.25
N PHE A 35 -2.46 12.07 -14.52
CA PHE A 35 -3.03 13.30 -15.05
C PHE A 35 -2.20 14.54 -14.72
N GLY A 36 -1.03 14.39 -14.11
CA GLY A 36 -0.18 15.51 -13.72
C GLY A 36 -0.80 16.40 -12.62
N LEU A 37 -1.66 15.83 -11.81
CA LEU A 37 -2.25 16.51 -10.66
C LEU A 37 -1.29 16.48 -9.46
N PRO A 38 -1.41 17.43 -8.52
CA PRO A 38 -0.63 17.38 -7.28
C PRO A 38 -0.81 16.06 -6.55
N ALA A 39 0.30 15.46 -6.12
CA ALA A 39 0.28 14.22 -5.36
C ALA A 39 -0.33 14.45 -3.96
N GLN A 40 -1.14 13.51 -3.51
CA GLN A 40 -1.70 13.48 -2.16
C GLN A 40 -0.93 12.56 -1.22
N ALA A 41 -0.04 11.73 -1.77
CA ALA A 41 0.82 10.84 -1.02
C ALA A 41 2.28 11.00 -1.46
N THR A 42 3.20 10.94 -0.50
CA THR A 42 4.64 10.80 -0.76
C THR A 42 4.98 9.32 -0.87
N LEU A 43 5.75 8.96 -1.90
CA LEU A 43 6.29 7.61 -2.04
C LEU A 43 7.70 7.58 -1.48
N GLU A 44 7.93 6.73 -0.50
CA GLU A 44 9.22 6.55 0.15
C GLU A 44 9.74 5.13 -0.06
N ALA A 45 10.94 5.00 -0.63
CA ALA A 45 11.62 3.70 -0.77
C ALA A 45 12.19 3.29 0.59
N MET A 46 11.73 2.16 1.12
CA MET A 46 12.17 1.66 2.44
C MET A 46 13.54 0.97 2.39
N LEU A 47 13.99 0.59 1.21
CA LEU A 47 15.27 -0.07 0.96
C LEU A 47 15.88 0.48 -0.35
N PRO A 48 17.21 0.47 -0.51
CA PRO A 48 17.83 0.78 -1.80
C PRO A 48 17.19 -0.04 -2.92
N SER A 49 16.68 0.62 -3.96
CA SER A 49 15.82 -0.02 -4.95
C SER A 49 16.15 0.46 -6.36
N ARG A 50 16.06 -0.45 -7.33
CA ARG A 50 16.10 -0.11 -8.77
C ARG A 50 14.67 -0.05 -9.29
N VAL A 51 14.33 1.04 -9.98
CA VAL A 51 13.00 1.28 -10.53
C VAL A 51 13.07 1.68 -12.00
N LEU A 52 12.03 1.32 -12.75
CA LEU A 52 11.75 1.90 -14.05
C LEU A 52 10.75 3.03 -13.84
N ARG A 53 11.08 4.20 -14.33
CA ARG A 53 10.20 5.38 -14.23
C ARG A 53 9.55 5.66 -15.56
N VAL A 54 8.24 5.84 -15.53
CA VAL A 54 7.43 6.25 -16.66
C VAL A 54 6.66 7.51 -16.24
N THR A 55 6.60 8.53 -17.09
CA THR A 55 5.78 9.71 -16.82
C THR A 55 4.30 9.45 -17.13
N GLY A 56 3.39 10.20 -16.50
CA GLY A 56 1.96 10.10 -16.78
C GLY A 56 1.64 10.34 -18.26
N GLU A 57 2.33 11.29 -18.88
CA GLU A 57 2.19 11.56 -20.32
C GLU A 57 2.58 10.35 -21.18
N GLN A 58 3.73 9.73 -20.91
CA GLN A 58 4.16 8.51 -21.60
C GLN A 58 3.17 7.36 -21.41
N MET A 59 2.64 7.19 -20.20
CA MET A 59 1.60 6.20 -19.94
C MET A 59 0.32 6.49 -20.73
N LEU A 60 -0.14 7.74 -20.73
CA LEU A 60 -1.33 8.12 -21.49
C LEU A 60 -1.14 7.92 -22.99
N GLN A 61 0.04 8.24 -23.53
CA GLN A 61 0.38 7.97 -24.92
C GLN A 61 0.35 6.47 -25.22
N MET A 62 0.94 5.65 -24.35
CA MET A 62 0.91 4.19 -24.50
C MET A 62 -0.53 3.64 -24.52
N PHE A 63 -1.38 4.09 -23.62
CA PHE A 63 -2.77 3.65 -23.53
C PHE A 63 -3.64 4.07 -24.76
N ARG A 64 -3.18 5.02 -25.56
CA ARG A 64 -3.87 5.46 -26.78
C ARG A 64 -3.39 4.78 -28.06
N GLN A 65 -2.39 3.90 -27.98
CA GLN A 65 -1.78 3.32 -29.19
C GLN A 65 -2.71 2.34 -29.92
N ASN A 66 -3.42 1.51 -29.18
CA ASN A 66 -4.31 0.50 -29.74
C ASN A 66 -5.34 0.02 -28.70
N MET A 67 -6.25 -0.87 -29.12
CA MET A 67 -7.29 -1.41 -28.26
C MET A 67 -6.73 -2.23 -27.09
N GLU A 68 -5.66 -2.99 -27.30
CA GLU A 68 -5.05 -3.82 -26.25
C GLU A 68 -4.49 -2.96 -25.10
N THR A 69 -3.82 -1.86 -25.44
CA THR A 69 -3.29 -0.94 -24.42
C THR A 69 -4.39 -0.15 -23.72
N MET A 70 -5.51 0.11 -24.41
CA MET A 70 -6.69 0.70 -23.78
C MET A 70 -7.37 -0.28 -22.82
N GLU A 71 -7.47 -1.55 -23.19
CA GLU A 71 -7.98 -2.63 -22.34
C GLU A 71 -7.08 -2.81 -21.11
N LEU A 72 -5.75 -2.81 -21.29
CA LEU A 72 -4.79 -2.86 -20.18
C LEU A 72 -5.03 -1.72 -19.17
N ARG A 73 -5.30 -0.50 -19.63
CA ARG A 73 -5.66 0.63 -18.75
C ARG A 73 -6.91 0.33 -17.93
N SER A 74 -7.94 -0.26 -18.54
CA SER A 74 -9.17 -0.61 -17.85
C SER A 74 -8.90 -1.67 -16.77
N VAL A 75 -8.16 -2.72 -17.11
CA VAL A 75 -7.78 -3.78 -16.16
C VAL A 75 -6.97 -3.23 -15.00
N ILE A 76 -6.00 -2.36 -15.25
CA ILE A 76 -5.23 -1.69 -14.17
C ILE A 76 -6.17 -0.92 -13.25
N GLY A 77 -7.10 -0.16 -13.80
CA GLY A 77 -8.07 0.61 -13.01
C GLY A 77 -8.97 -0.27 -12.15
N GLU A 78 -9.47 -1.38 -12.70
CA GLU A 78 -10.30 -2.36 -11.99
C GLU A 78 -9.52 -3.04 -10.86
N VAL A 79 -8.28 -3.46 -11.11
CA VAL A 79 -7.42 -4.08 -10.09
C VAL A 79 -7.14 -3.10 -8.94
N LEU A 80 -6.79 -1.86 -9.25
CA LEU A 80 -6.57 -0.84 -8.22
C LEU A 80 -7.84 -0.56 -7.41
N LEU A 81 -8.99 -0.44 -8.08
CA LEU A 81 -10.27 -0.25 -7.41
C LEU A 81 -10.60 -1.42 -6.48
N ASP A 82 -10.38 -2.67 -6.92
CA ASP A 82 -10.63 -3.86 -6.09
C ASP A 82 -9.69 -3.90 -4.88
N GLN A 83 -8.42 -3.58 -5.05
CA GLN A 83 -7.45 -3.49 -3.95
C GLN A 83 -7.86 -2.43 -2.91
N HIS A 84 -8.26 -1.23 -3.35
CA HIS A 84 -8.72 -0.18 -2.45
C HIS A 84 -10.03 -0.56 -1.75
N ARG A 85 -10.95 -1.20 -2.47
CA ARG A 85 -12.20 -1.71 -1.90
C ARG A 85 -11.93 -2.79 -0.84
N ALA A 86 -11.05 -3.74 -1.12
CA ALA A 86 -10.64 -4.75 -0.15
C ALA A 86 -10.04 -4.11 1.11
N ARG A 87 -9.15 -3.14 0.94
CA ARG A 87 -8.56 -2.37 2.04
C ARG A 87 -9.62 -1.65 2.88
N TYR A 88 -10.57 -0.98 2.22
CA TYR A 88 -11.68 -0.32 2.89
C TYR A 88 -12.50 -1.32 3.73
N TYR A 89 -12.84 -2.48 3.17
CA TYR A 89 -13.56 -3.52 3.90
C TYR A 89 -12.77 -4.08 5.08
N ASP A 90 -11.47 -4.33 4.90
CA ASP A 90 -10.62 -4.80 5.99
C ASP A 90 -10.63 -3.81 7.18
N LEU A 91 -10.58 -2.50 6.89
CA LEU A 91 -10.61 -1.47 7.94
C LEU A 91 -11.95 -1.42 8.71
N HIS A 92 -13.07 -1.70 8.03
CA HIS A 92 -14.41 -1.57 8.62
C HIS A 92 -14.99 -2.87 9.19
N ARG A 93 -14.52 -4.04 8.72
CA ARG A 93 -15.10 -5.33 9.09
C ARG A 93 -14.20 -6.19 9.96
N ALA A 94 -12.88 -6.03 9.82
CA ALA A 94 -11.90 -6.85 10.51
C ALA A 94 -11.40 -6.18 11.79
N THR A 95 -11.21 -6.97 12.83
CA THR A 95 -10.49 -6.55 14.04
C THR A 95 -9.02 -6.22 13.71
N ALA A 96 -8.34 -5.53 14.60
CA ALA A 96 -6.93 -5.21 14.42
C ALA A 96 -6.06 -6.47 14.27
N ARG A 97 -6.37 -7.54 15.01
CA ARG A 97 -5.70 -8.82 14.90
C ARG A 97 -5.92 -9.45 13.52
N GLU A 98 -7.15 -9.53 13.06
CA GLU A 98 -7.48 -10.08 11.74
C GLU A 98 -6.83 -9.28 10.62
N ARG A 99 -6.78 -7.94 10.71
CA ARG A 99 -6.06 -7.10 9.74
C ARG A 99 -4.57 -7.42 9.70
N TYR A 100 -3.95 -7.65 10.85
CA TYR A 100 -2.54 -8.05 10.92
C TYR A 100 -2.32 -9.44 10.32
N GLU A 101 -3.16 -10.41 10.62
CA GLU A 101 -3.09 -11.76 10.04
C GLU A 101 -3.33 -11.75 8.51
N LEU A 102 -4.29 -10.92 8.02
CA LEU A 102 -4.50 -10.69 6.59
C LEU A 102 -3.25 -10.14 5.91
N LEU A 103 -2.60 -9.16 6.52
CA LEU A 103 -1.36 -8.58 6.01
C LEU A 103 -0.25 -9.63 5.91
N LEU A 104 -0.07 -10.47 6.94
CA LEU A 104 0.92 -11.54 6.92
C LEU A 104 0.66 -12.58 5.82
N ARG A 105 -0.60 -12.91 5.56
CA ARG A 105 -0.98 -13.82 4.48
C ARG A 105 -0.74 -13.23 3.09
N ARG A 106 -1.08 -11.96 2.88
CA ARG A 106 -0.91 -11.27 1.59
C ARG A 106 0.56 -10.96 1.28
N CYS A 107 1.33 -10.64 2.32
CA CYS A 107 2.71 -10.19 2.21
C CYS A 107 3.61 -10.94 3.19
N PRO A 108 3.91 -12.23 2.94
CA PRO A 108 4.79 -13.00 3.81
C PRO A 108 6.16 -12.31 3.97
N GLY A 109 6.63 -12.19 5.20
CA GLY A 109 7.93 -11.57 5.49
C GLY A 109 7.92 -10.04 5.55
N ILE A 110 6.81 -9.35 5.28
CA ILE A 110 6.74 -7.88 5.35
C ILE A 110 7.19 -7.32 6.70
N VAL A 111 6.92 -8.05 7.79
CA VAL A 111 7.30 -7.66 9.15
C VAL A 111 8.80 -7.57 9.40
N HIS A 112 9.62 -8.19 8.54
CA HIS A 112 11.07 -8.13 8.62
C HIS A 112 11.65 -6.88 7.94
N HIS A 113 10.83 -6.19 7.13
CA HIS A 113 11.26 -5.05 6.33
C HIS A 113 10.65 -3.73 6.80
N LEU A 114 9.63 -3.78 7.65
CA LEU A 114 8.90 -2.60 8.10
C LEU A 114 9.14 -2.31 9.58
N ALA A 115 9.30 -1.03 9.90
CA ALA A 115 9.30 -0.57 11.28
C ALA A 115 7.92 -0.84 11.92
N LEU A 116 7.92 -1.11 13.23
CA LEU A 116 6.67 -1.35 13.98
C LEU A 116 5.70 -0.17 13.85
N GLN A 117 6.22 1.05 13.82
CA GLN A 117 5.41 2.27 13.68
C GLN A 117 4.70 2.32 12.33
N ASP A 118 5.41 2.00 11.24
CA ASP A 118 4.83 2.00 9.89
C ASP A 118 3.73 0.93 9.75
N LEU A 119 3.98 -0.27 10.29
CA LEU A 119 2.98 -1.34 10.35
C LEU A 119 1.76 -0.94 11.18
N ALA A 120 1.96 -0.35 12.34
CA ALA A 120 0.88 0.10 13.21
C ALA A 120 0.05 1.21 12.54
N SER A 121 0.70 2.17 11.91
CA SER A 121 0.06 3.22 11.12
C SER A 121 -0.79 2.62 9.99
N PHE A 122 -0.22 1.72 9.19
CA PHE A 122 -0.95 1.02 8.14
C PHE A 122 -2.16 0.25 8.65
N LEU A 123 -2.04 -0.41 9.80
CA LEU A 123 -3.14 -1.17 10.40
C LEU A 123 -4.14 -0.31 11.18
N CYS A 124 -3.93 1.01 11.25
CA CYS A 124 -4.75 1.96 12.01
C CYS A 124 -4.85 1.56 13.50
N VAL A 125 -3.70 1.24 14.11
CA VAL A 125 -3.57 0.91 15.53
C VAL A 125 -2.36 1.60 16.15
N THR A 126 -2.26 1.60 17.48
CA THR A 126 -1.05 2.08 18.15
C THR A 126 0.08 1.03 18.09
N PRO A 127 1.37 1.44 18.08
CA PRO A 127 2.49 0.50 18.12
C PRO A 127 2.45 -0.43 19.33
N ASN A 128 2.02 0.06 20.49
CA ASN A 128 1.89 -0.73 21.71
C ASN A 128 0.85 -1.84 21.55
N TYR A 129 -0.30 -1.52 20.98
CA TYR A 129 -1.35 -2.49 20.73
C TYR A 129 -0.93 -3.55 19.68
N LEU A 130 -0.25 -3.13 18.62
CA LEU A 130 0.32 -4.07 17.65
C LEU A 130 1.36 -5.00 18.28
N SER A 131 2.19 -4.50 19.21
CA SER A 131 3.14 -5.35 19.95
C SER A 131 2.44 -6.43 20.78
N THR A 132 1.29 -6.10 21.40
CA THR A 132 0.47 -7.08 22.13
C THR A 132 -0.08 -8.14 21.17
N ILE A 133 -0.70 -7.74 20.06
CA ILE A 133 -1.21 -8.68 19.03
C ILE A 133 -0.12 -9.64 18.56
N ARG A 134 1.10 -9.15 18.31
CA ARG A 134 2.23 -9.97 17.87
C ARG A 134 2.65 -11.01 18.92
N LYS A 135 2.67 -10.63 20.19
CA LYS A 135 2.99 -11.55 21.30
C LYS A 135 1.95 -12.66 21.40
N ASP A 136 0.66 -12.31 21.33
CA ASP A 136 -0.44 -13.28 21.44
C ASP A 136 -0.38 -14.31 20.30
N ILE A 137 -0.20 -13.87 19.06
CA ILE A 137 -0.07 -14.77 17.90
C ILE A 137 1.16 -15.67 18.02
N THR A 138 2.31 -15.13 18.48
CA THR A 138 3.53 -15.93 18.66
C THR A 138 3.37 -16.97 19.76
N PHE A 139 2.65 -16.66 20.82
CA PHE A 139 2.38 -17.58 21.92
C PHE A 139 1.44 -18.72 21.51
N GLU A 140 0.41 -18.42 20.74
CA GLU A 140 -0.54 -19.42 20.22
C GLU A 140 0.11 -20.36 19.20
N SER A 141 1.06 -19.89 18.39
CA SER A 141 1.79 -20.71 17.40
C SER A 141 2.78 -21.70 18.02
N ARG A 142 3.05 -21.59 19.33
CA ARG A 142 3.98 -22.47 20.06
C ARG A 142 3.28 -23.59 20.86
N LYS A 143 1.94 -23.58 20.84
CA LYS A 143 1.11 -24.63 21.44
C LYS A 143 0.68 -25.65 20.38
#